data_002b155e0ead877918f6eab1391fe6b0
#
_entry.id   002b155e0ead877918f6eab1391fe6b0
#
_cell.length_a   1.000
_cell.length_b   1.000
_cell.length_c   1.000
_cell.angle_alpha   90.00
_cell.angle_beta   90.00
_cell.angle_gamma   90.00
#
_symmetry.space_group_name_H-M   'P 1'
#
loop_
_entity.id
_entity.type
_entity.pdbx_description
1 polymer ?
#
loop_
_entity_poly.entity_id
_entity_poly.type
_entity_poly.pdbx_seq_one_letter_code
_entity_poly.pdbx_strand_id
1 'polypeptide(L)'
;METAELAGRVREICPQCGFVLYRNPVPGVGVLVEMEGGIVLVQRGQPPFAGWWALPAGYIEADESVEQAAIRECREETGLEVELLELFGVYSFPEGPVQSGIIIFYRAQPREGGLRAGDDAQDVAIFPPDGLPERLAFRTHREVLQRWVQSRSPEFRAQVPGTVIREARPEDEARVLELLPLVPANEDMAPAERRAAAQRFRESLAIDVLVAEVDGHVVGFLVLAFVPTLSGLRALIDDQAVDPDYRRQGLGAALVEAAIQRASRRGATRLLVDTSRGDPSVRDFYASCGFETGGIAPLRIR
;
A
#
# COMPACT_ATOMS: atom_id res chain seq x y z
N MET A 1 36.14 -23.58 2.18
CA MET A 1 35.44 -22.73 3.16
C MET A 1 35.13 -23.60 4.37
N GLU A 2 35.38 -23.09 5.56
CA GLU A 2 35.01 -23.73 6.85
C GLU A 2 33.82 -22.96 7.45
N THR A 3 33.02 -23.64 8.24
CA THR A 3 31.89 -22.99 8.93
C THR A 3 32.30 -22.59 10.36
N ALA A 4 32.01 -21.35 10.74
CA ALA A 4 32.19 -20.84 12.09
C ALA A 4 31.02 -19.97 12.50
N GLU A 5 30.78 -19.85 13.81
CA GLU A 5 29.79 -18.97 14.36
C GLU A 5 30.35 -17.55 14.48
N LEU A 6 29.70 -16.59 13.81
CA LEU A 6 30.03 -15.16 13.85
C LEU A 6 28.76 -14.34 14.12
N ALA A 7 28.76 -13.57 15.18
CA ALA A 7 27.64 -12.73 15.59
C ALA A 7 26.32 -13.51 15.69
N GLY A 8 26.34 -14.71 16.29
CA GLY A 8 25.16 -15.56 16.48
C GLY A 8 24.63 -16.24 15.21
N ARG A 9 25.43 -16.29 14.13
CA ARG A 9 25.06 -16.97 12.88
C ARG A 9 26.21 -17.84 12.36
N VAL A 10 25.88 -19.01 11.83
CA VAL A 10 26.84 -19.86 11.14
C VAL A 10 27.16 -19.23 9.77
N ARG A 11 28.47 -19.04 9.49
CA ARG A 11 28.96 -18.45 8.26
C ARG A 11 30.09 -19.28 7.67
N GLU A 12 30.26 -19.17 6.37
CA GLU A 12 31.40 -19.78 5.65
C GLU A 12 32.59 -18.82 5.66
N ILE A 13 33.75 -19.29 6.12
CA ILE A 13 34.96 -18.48 6.27
C ILE A 13 36.09 -19.16 5.51
N CYS A 14 36.87 -18.38 4.78
CA CYS A 14 38.09 -18.90 4.15
C CYS A 14 39.19 -19.07 5.21
N PRO A 15 39.72 -20.29 5.45
CA PRO A 15 40.74 -20.52 6.45
C PRO A 15 42.10 -19.88 6.10
N GLN A 16 42.35 -19.54 4.84
CA GLN A 16 43.59 -18.93 4.41
C GLN A 16 43.65 -17.41 4.58
N CYS A 17 42.55 -16.68 4.26
CA CYS A 17 42.55 -15.23 4.26
C CYS A 17 41.53 -14.61 5.20
N GLY A 18 40.72 -15.41 5.91
CA GLY A 18 39.69 -14.92 6.82
C GLY A 18 38.46 -14.30 6.14
N PHE A 19 38.35 -14.37 4.79
CA PHE A 19 37.19 -13.86 4.08
C PHE A 19 35.92 -14.57 4.54
N VAL A 20 34.89 -13.79 4.91
CA VAL A 20 33.57 -14.27 5.34
C VAL A 20 32.59 -14.18 4.17
N LEU A 21 32.00 -15.31 3.77
CA LEU A 21 30.94 -15.32 2.77
C LEU A 21 29.60 -14.95 3.42
N TYR A 22 29.09 -13.77 3.10
CA TYR A 22 27.76 -13.33 3.49
C TYR A 22 26.75 -13.77 2.43
N ARG A 23 25.77 -14.54 2.85
CA ARG A 23 24.62 -14.88 1.99
C ARG A 23 23.53 -13.83 2.24
N ASN A 24 23.44 -12.85 1.38
CA ASN A 24 22.44 -11.79 1.42
C ASN A 24 21.19 -12.21 0.63
N PRO A 25 20.00 -11.69 1.00
CA PRO A 25 18.81 -11.82 0.16
C PRO A 25 19.07 -11.22 -1.23
N VAL A 26 18.61 -11.88 -2.28
CA VAL A 26 18.72 -11.36 -3.65
C VAL A 26 17.68 -10.28 -3.88
N PRO A 27 18.06 -9.17 -4.52
CA PRO A 27 17.11 -8.14 -4.92
C PRO A 27 16.42 -8.54 -6.23
N GLY A 28 15.11 -8.36 -6.26
CA GLY A 28 14.27 -8.46 -7.45
C GLY A 28 13.39 -7.25 -7.57
N VAL A 29 12.83 -7.05 -8.76
CA VAL A 29 11.88 -6.00 -9.06
C VAL A 29 10.67 -6.58 -9.77
N GLY A 30 9.49 -5.98 -9.56
CA GLY A 30 8.27 -6.32 -10.27
C GLY A 30 7.47 -5.08 -10.61
N VAL A 31 6.62 -5.19 -11.63
CA VAL A 31 5.88 -4.06 -12.16
C VAL A 31 4.38 -4.36 -12.24
N LEU A 32 3.59 -3.45 -11.65
CA LEU A 32 2.13 -3.43 -11.81
C LEU A 32 1.80 -2.52 -12.99
N VAL A 33 1.69 -3.07 -14.18
CA VAL A 33 1.30 -2.31 -15.37
C VAL A 33 -0.21 -2.26 -15.47
N GLU A 34 -0.77 -1.08 -15.26
CA GLU A 34 -2.20 -0.85 -15.37
C GLU A 34 -2.58 -0.44 -16.80
N MET A 35 -3.43 -1.23 -17.44
CA MET A 35 -3.85 -1.04 -18.82
C MET A 35 -5.31 -1.46 -19.00
N GLU A 36 -6.10 -0.67 -19.75
CA GLU A 36 -7.50 -0.98 -20.10
C GLU A 36 -8.41 -1.33 -18.90
N GLY A 37 -8.13 -0.71 -17.73
CA GLY A 37 -8.89 -0.96 -16.49
C GLY A 37 -8.50 -2.23 -15.73
N GLY A 38 -7.55 -3.01 -16.26
CA GLY A 38 -7.00 -4.23 -15.68
C GLY A 38 -5.52 -4.12 -15.32
N ILE A 39 -4.93 -5.26 -15.02
CA ILE A 39 -3.52 -5.46 -14.71
C ILE A 39 -2.90 -6.42 -15.71
N VAL A 40 -1.71 -6.10 -16.19
CA VAL A 40 -0.95 -6.98 -17.08
C VAL A 40 -0.29 -8.09 -16.25
N LEU A 41 -0.55 -9.34 -16.62
CA LEU A 41 0.13 -10.51 -16.06
C LEU A 41 0.80 -11.30 -17.17
N VAL A 42 1.89 -11.98 -16.83
CA VAL A 42 2.61 -12.91 -17.70
C VAL A 42 2.39 -14.34 -17.22
N GLN A 43 2.24 -15.28 -18.14
CA GLN A 43 2.19 -16.70 -17.84
C GLN A 43 3.61 -17.26 -17.92
N ARG A 44 4.11 -17.78 -16.79
CA ARG A 44 5.48 -18.27 -16.67
C ARG A 44 5.75 -19.48 -17.56
N GLY A 45 6.84 -19.44 -18.32
CA GLY A 45 7.32 -20.55 -19.15
C GLY A 45 8.21 -21.53 -18.39
N GLN A 46 8.84 -21.09 -17.29
CA GLN A 46 9.90 -21.82 -16.60
C GLN A 46 9.51 -22.20 -15.14
N PRO A 47 10.08 -23.30 -14.60
CA PRO A 47 10.01 -23.59 -13.16
C PRO A 47 10.69 -22.47 -12.33
N PRO A 48 10.26 -22.25 -11.07
CA PRO A 48 9.08 -22.85 -10.44
C PRO A 48 7.78 -22.19 -10.98
N PHE A 49 6.65 -22.91 -10.87
CA PHE A 49 5.32 -22.43 -11.27
C PHE A 49 5.13 -22.20 -12.78
N ALA A 50 5.74 -23.03 -13.65
CA ALA A 50 5.47 -22.99 -15.09
C ALA A 50 3.95 -23.11 -15.37
N GLY A 51 3.42 -22.27 -16.28
CA GLY A 51 1.99 -22.17 -16.60
C GLY A 51 1.15 -21.37 -15.60
N TRP A 52 1.73 -20.81 -14.53
CA TRP A 52 1.06 -19.94 -13.58
C TRP A 52 1.28 -18.47 -13.96
N TRP A 53 0.35 -17.62 -13.57
CA TRP A 53 0.41 -16.19 -13.84
C TRP A 53 1.17 -15.43 -12.75
N ALA A 54 1.88 -14.38 -13.15
CA ALA A 54 2.64 -13.50 -12.28
C ALA A 54 2.61 -12.06 -12.81
N LEU A 55 2.91 -11.11 -11.96
CA LEU A 55 3.31 -9.77 -12.41
C LEU A 55 4.64 -9.86 -13.18
N PRO A 56 4.87 -9.05 -14.19
CA PRO A 56 6.19 -8.92 -14.82
C PRO A 56 7.25 -8.66 -13.75
N ALA A 57 8.31 -9.47 -13.69
CA ALA A 57 9.29 -9.39 -12.62
C ALA A 57 10.54 -10.23 -12.88
N GLY A 58 11.71 -9.70 -12.44
CA GLY A 58 12.97 -10.43 -12.49
C GLY A 58 14.00 -9.93 -11.49
N TYR A 59 15.24 -10.34 -11.67
CA TYR A 59 16.35 -9.95 -10.82
C TYR A 59 16.96 -8.62 -11.29
N ILE A 60 17.48 -7.87 -10.32
CA ILE A 60 18.22 -6.64 -10.59
C ILE A 60 19.67 -7.01 -10.87
N GLU A 61 20.20 -6.58 -11.99
CA GLU A 61 21.60 -6.79 -12.37
C GLU A 61 22.53 -5.75 -11.72
N ALA A 62 23.80 -6.08 -11.60
CA ALA A 62 24.76 -5.27 -10.84
C ALA A 62 25.08 -3.90 -11.48
N ASP A 63 24.79 -3.73 -12.75
CA ASP A 63 25.12 -2.54 -13.56
C ASP A 63 23.92 -1.67 -13.91
N GLU A 64 22.75 -1.91 -13.27
CA GLU A 64 21.53 -1.15 -13.48
C GLU A 64 20.91 -0.65 -12.17
N SER A 65 20.09 0.41 -12.25
CA SER A 65 19.26 0.84 -11.14
C SER A 65 17.99 -0.03 -11.01
N VAL A 66 17.33 0.03 -9.86
CA VAL A 66 16.07 -0.70 -9.62
C VAL A 66 14.99 -0.31 -10.64
N GLU A 67 14.92 0.98 -10.97
CA GLU A 67 13.99 1.52 -11.97
C GLU A 67 14.31 1.04 -13.39
N GLN A 68 15.60 0.96 -13.74
CA GLN A 68 16.05 0.44 -15.02
C GLN A 68 15.73 -1.04 -15.16
N ALA A 69 15.96 -1.83 -14.10
CA ALA A 69 15.58 -3.24 -14.05
C ALA A 69 14.08 -3.42 -14.24
N ALA A 70 13.24 -2.59 -13.55
CA ALA A 70 11.78 -2.66 -13.68
C ALA A 70 11.31 -2.43 -15.12
N ILE A 71 11.86 -1.42 -15.80
CA ILE A 71 11.50 -1.09 -17.19
C ILE A 71 12.00 -2.20 -18.13
N ARG A 72 13.23 -2.70 -17.93
CA ARG A 72 13.82 -3.78 -18.74
C ARG A 72 13.00 -5.06 -18.64
N GLU A 73 12.74 -5.57 -17.43
CA GLU A 73 11.97 -6.79 -17.19
C GLU A 73 10.56 -6.69 -17.78
N CYS A 74 9.90 -5.54 -17.57
CA CYS A 74 8.58 -5.30 -18.15
C CYS A 74 8.61 -5.40 -19.69
N ARG A 75 9.58 -4.76 -20.33
CA ARG A 75 9.74 -4.80 -21.79
C ARG A 75 10.06 -6.21 -22.29
N GLU A 76 10.97 -6.93 -21.63
CA GLU A 76 11.40 -8.26 -22.00
C GLU A 76 10.28 -9.28 -21.93
N GLU A 77 9.48 -9.25 -20.86
CA GLU A 77 8.39 -10.21 -20.64
C GLU A 77 7.07 -9.85 -21.32
N THR A 78 6.79 -8.54 -21.53
CA THR A 78 5.48 -8.07 -22.02
C THR A 78 5.50 -7.35 -23.38
N GLY A 79 6.67 -6.91 -23.84
CA GLY A 79 6.82 -6.05 -25.02
C GLY A 79 6.42 -4.59 -24.81
N LEU A 80 6.08 -4.17 -23.59
CA LEU A 80 5.63 -2.82 -23.29
C LEU A 80 6.79 -1.94 -22.80
N GLU A 81 6.91 -0.74 -23.37
CA GLU A 81 7.67 0.35 -22.75
C GLU A 81 6.75 1.04 -21.73
N VAL A 82 7.24 1.19 -20.50
CA VAL A 82 6.42 1.70 -19.38
C VAL A 82 7.04 2.96 -18.76
N GLU A 83 6.16 3.77 -18.20
CA GLU A 83 6.52 4.84 -17.29
C GLU A 83 6.23 4.39 -15.85
N LEU A 84 7.25 4.39 -15.00
CA LEU A 84 7.07 4.12 -13.58
C LEU A 84 6.41 5.33 -12.92
N LEU A 85 5.35 5.09 -12.15
CA LEU A 85 4.58 6.12 -11.48
C LEU A 85 5.00 6.31 -10.03
N GLU A 86 5.00 5.21 -9.27
CA GLU A 86 5.33 5.22 -7.84
C GLU A 86 5.84 3.86 -7.36
N LEU A 87 6.58 3.88 -6.24
CA LEU A 87 6.89 2.67 -5.50
C LEU A 87 5.62 2.10 -4.86
N PHE A 88 5.19 0.91 -5.29
CA PHE A 88 4.01 0.25 -4.73
C PHE A 88 4.31 -0.42 -3.38
N GLY A 89 5.48 -1.02 -3.23
CA GLY A 89 5.92 -1.61 -1.98
C GLY A 89 7.15 -2.50 -2.10
N VAL A 90 7.66 -2.90 -0.93
CA VAL A 90 8.81 -3.81 -0.80
C VAL A 90 8.36 -5.03 -0.02
N TYR A 91 8.62 -6.22 -0.56
CA TYR A 91 8.17 -7.50 -0.01
C TYR A 91 9.35 -8.46 0.14
N SER A 92 9.38 -9.20 1.25
CA SER A 92 10.40 -10.22 1.50
C SER A 92 9.86 -11.62 1.19
N PHE A 93 10.70 -12.47 0.64
CA PHE A 93 10.43 -13.89 0.46
C PHE A 93 11.55 -14.73 1.09
N PRO A 94 11.53 -14.88 2.43
CA PRO A 94 12.56 -15.61 3.16
C PRO A 94 12.56 -17.11 2.83
N GLU A 95 11.41 -17.64 2.37
CA GLU A 95 11.21 -19.04 1.97
C GLU A 95 11.28 -19.25 0.47
N GLY A 96 12.00 -18.42 -0.26
CA GLY A 96 12.13 -18.55 -1.72
C GLY A 96 12.59 -19.95 -2.13
N PRO A 97 12.11 -20.47 -3.29
CA PRO A 97 12.34 -21.87 -3.68
C PRO A 97 13.82 -22.22 -3.89
N VAL A 98 14.65 -21.22 -4.16
CA VAL A 98 16.11 -21.40 -4.36
C VAL A 98 16.89 -20.63 -3.32
N GLN A 99 16.49 -19.39 -3.02
CA GLN A 99 17.12 -18.50 -2.02
C GLN A 99 16.15 -17.45 -1.55
N SER A 100 16.44 -16.86 -0.39
CA SER A 100 15.68 -15.73 0.13
C SER A 100 15.91 -14.47 -0.72
N GLY A 101 14.93 -13.58 -0.76
CA GLY A 101 15.06 -12.35 -1.50
C GLY A 101 14.15 -11.23 -1.02
N ILE A 102 14.33 -10.09 -1.66
CA ILE A 102 13.49 -8.91 -1.52
C ILE A 102 13.00 -8.55 -2.92
N ILE A 103 11.72 -8.29 -3.08
CA ILE A 103 11.17 -7.81 -4.35
C ILE A 103 10.55 -6.43 -4.15
N ILE A 104 10.88 -5.52 -5.05
CA ILE A 104 10.46 -4.12 -5.06
C ILE A 104 9.44 -3.97 -6.18
N PHE A 105 8.20 -3.58 -5.86
CA PHE A 105 7.16 -3.41 -6.85
C PHE A 105 6.91 -1.93 -7.15
N TYR A 106 6.86 -1.60 -8.44
CA TYR A 106 6.45 -0.29 -8.94
C TYR A 106 5.10 -0.36 -9.63
N ARG A 107 4.28 0.69 -9.49
CA ARG A 107 3.17 0.94 -10.41
C ARG A 107 3.68 1.60 -11.66
N ALA A 108 3.10 1.21 -12.79
CA ALA A 108 3.47 1.75 -14.08
C ALA A 108 2.26 1.86 -15.02
N GLN A 109 2.41 2.71 -16.02
CA GLN A 109 1.48 2.81 -17.15
C GLN A 109 2.25 2.58 -18.46
N PRO A 110 1.62 1.97 -19.47
CA PRO A 110 2.25 1.79 -20.77
C PRO A 110 2.44 3.16 -21.46
N ARG A 111 3.61 3.35 -22.06
CA ARG A 111 3.90 4.49 -22.96
C ARG A 111 3.78 4.09 -24.42
N GLU A 112 4.44 3.01 -24.78
CA GLU A 112 4.52 2.50 -26.14
C GLU A 112 4.57 0.97 -26.14
N GLY A 113 4.35 0.35 -27.31
CA GLY A 113 4.43 -1.08 -27.50
C GLY A 113 3.07 -1.75 -27.53
N GLY A 114 3.08 -3.03 -27.88
CA GLY A 114 1.89 -3.91 -27.87
C GLY A 114 2.18 -5.11 -27.01
N LEU A 115 1.18 -5.60 -26.30
CA LEU A 115 1.29 -6.82 -25.50
C LEU A 115 1.77 -8.00 -26.35
N ARG A 116 2.92 -8.52 -25.99
CA ARG A 116 3.53 -9.70 -26.62
C ARG A 116 4.39 -10.42 -25.58
N ALA A 117 4.05 -11.67 -25.32
CA ALA A 117 4.88 -12.52 -24.49
C ALA A 117 6.30 -12.62 -25.08
N GLY A 118 7.29 -12.43 -24.26
CA GLY A 118 8.70 -12.51 -24.62
C GLY A 118 9.51 -13.16 -23.50
N ASP A 119 10.77 -13.41 -23.75
CA ASP A 119 11.70 -14.08 -22.86
C ASP A 119 11.10 -15.37 -22.27
N ASP A 120 11.04 -15.48 -20.96
CA ASP A 120 10.51 -16.63 -20.21
C ASP A 120 8.97 -16.71 -20.12
N ALA A 121 8.24 -15.73 -20.68
CA ALA A 121 6.79 -15.73 -20.68
C ALA A 121 6.21 -16.57 -21.82
N GLN A 122 5.26 -17.48 -21.51
CA GLN A 122 4.50 -18.24 -22.50
C GLN A 122 3.33 -17.44 -23.08
N ASP A 123 2.74 -16.57 -22.26
CA ASP A 123 1.61 -15.75 -22.62
C ASP A 123 1.60 -14.44 -21.79
N VAL A 124 0.90 -13.44 -22.28
CA VAL A 124 0.67 -12.16 -21.59
C VAL A 124 -0.76 -11.71 -21.80
N ALA A 125 -1.44 -11.31 -20.74
CA ALA A 125 -2.83 -10.87 -20.81
C ALA A 125 -3.16 -9.80 -19.77
N ILE A 126 -4.27 -9.08 -20.04
CA ILE A 126 -4.84 -8.10 -19.10
C ILE A 126 -5.97 -8.78 -18.33
N PHE A 127 -5.92 -8.66 -17.01
CA PHE A 127 -6.94 -9.21 -16.12
C PHE A 127 -7.66 -8.10 -15.37
N PRO A 128 -9.00 -8.07 -15.36
CA PRO A 128 -9.77 -7.14 -14.57
C PRO A 128 -9.65 -7.48 -13.06
N PRO A 129 -9.93 -6.53 -12.16
CA PRO A 129 -9.81 -6.74 -10.71
C PRO A 129 -10.65 -7.91 -10.16
N ASP A 130 -11.81 -8.17 -10.78
CA ASP A 130 -12.75 -9.23 -10.43
C ASP A 130 -12.53 -10.52 -11.21
N GLY A 131 -11.55 -10.55 -12.11
CA GLY A 131 -11.26 -11.68 -13.00
C GLY A 131 -9.81 -12.18 -12.92
N LEU A 132 -9.13 -12.00 -11.78
CA LEU A 132 -7.76 -12.51 -11.63
C LEU A 132 -7.71 -14.05 -11.74
N PRO A 133 -6.66 -14.61 -12.37
CA PRO A 133 -6.55 -16.05 -12.55
C PRO A 133 -6.34 -16.77 -11.19
N GLU A 134 -6.91 -17.96 -11.06
CA GLU A 134 -6.76 -18.79 -9.84
C GLU A 134 -5.31 -19.21 -9.58
N ARG A 135 -4.53 -19.46 -10.66
CA ARG A 135 -3.15 -19.90 -10.58
C ARG A 135 -2.18 -18.73 -10.62
N LEU A 136 -2.03 -18.06 -9.48
CA LEU A 136 -1.07 -16.99 -9.29
C LEU A 136 0.20 -17.53 -8.65
N ALA A 137 1.34 -17.36 -9.32
CA ALA A 137 2.66 -17.70 -8.80
C ALA A 137 3.03 -16.77 -7.65
N PHE A 138 3.90 -17.24 -6.78
CA PHE A 138 4.53 -16.52 -5.69
C PHE A 138 3.57 -15.83 -4.69
N ARG A 139 3.87 -15.96 -3.41
CA ARG A 139 3.10 -15.32 -2.33
C ARG A 139 3.09 -13.80 -2.45
N THR A 140 4.25 -13.21 -2.69
CA THR A 140 4.41 -11.74 -2.81
C THR A 140 3.56 -11.16 -3.94
N HIS A 141 3.48 -11.82 -5.10
CA HIS A 141 2.64 -11.37 -6.22
C HIS A 141 1.14 -11.44 -5.86
N ARG A 142 0.70 -12.49 -5.16
CA ARG A 142 -0.68 -12.59 -4.67
C ARG A 142 -1.02 -11.47 -3.68
N GLU A 143 -0.13 -11.17 -2.74
CA GLU A 143 -0.30 -10.07 -1.77
C GLU A 143 -0.40 -8.71 -2.48
N VAL A 144 0.46 -8.46 -3.45
CA VAL A 144 0.45 -7.25 -4.27
C VAL A 144 -0.85 -7.12 -5.06
N LEU A 145 -1.28 -8.20 -5.74
CA LEU A 145 -2.52 -8.20 -6.53
C LEU A 145 -3.76 -8.06 -5.65
N GLN A 146 -3.80 -8.68 -4.48
CA GLN A 146 -4.91 -8.48 -3.52
C GLN A 146 -5.00 -7.01 -3.10
N ARG A 147 -3.88 -6.38 -2.76
CA ARG A 147 -3.84 -4.95 -2.43
C ARG A 147 -4.24 -4.07 -3.60
N TRP A 148 -3.84 -4.42 -4.82
CA TRP A 148 -4.25 -3.71 -6.03
C TRP A 148 -5.76 -3.82 -6.27
N VAL A 149 -6.36 -5.03 -6.15
CA VAL A 149 -7.82 -5.23 -6.26
C VAL A 149 -8.56 -4.41 -5.21
N GLN A 150 -8.12 -4.46 -3.95
CA GLN A 150 -8.73 -3.68 -2.87
C GLN A 150 -8.73 -2.18 -3.17
N SER A 151 -7.61 -1.64 -3.71
CA SER A 151 -7.53 -0.23 -4.10
C SER A 151 -8.44 0.16 -5.27
N ARG A 152 -9.02 -0.83 -5.96
CA ARG A 152 -9.90 -0.65 -7.14
C ARG A 152 -11.33 -1.08 -6.93
N SER A 153 -11.67 -1.64 -5.78
CA SER A 153 -13.05 -1.97 -5.46
C SER A 153 -13.91 -0.72 -5.57
N PRO A 154 -15.04 -0.78 -6.30
CA PRO A 154 -15.92 0.38 -6.50
C PRO A 154 -16.39 1.01 -5.19
N GLU A 155 -16.41 0.22 -4.12
CA GLU A 155 -16.77 0.64 -2.77
C GLU A 155 -15.80 1.68 -2.16
N PHE A 156 -14.55 1.72 -2.65
CA PHE A 156 -13.50 2.61 -2.13
C PHE A 156 -13.10 3.75 -3.06
N ARG A 157 -13.65 3.82 -4.27
CA ARG A 157 -13.45 4.98 -5.15
C ARG A 157 -14.41 6.09 -4.75
N ALA A 158 -13.86 7.25 -4.41
CA ALA A 158 -14.67 8.45 -4.39
C ALA A 158 -15.36 8.59 -5.76
N GLN A 159 -16.70 8.55 -5.75
CA GLN A 159 -17.50 8.62 -6.97
C GLN A 159 -17.55 10.05 -7.55
N VAL A 160 -16.89 11.00 -6.90
CA VAL A 160 -16.83 12.39 -7.31
C VAL A 160 -15.62 12.59 -8.22
N PRO A 161 -15.82 12.99 -9.49
CA PRO A 161 -14.74 13.38 -10.36
C PRO A 161 -13.90 14.50 -9.74
N GLY A 162 -12.60 14.53 -9.97
CA GLY A 162 -11.73 15.56 -9.42
C GLY A 162 -11.37 15.39 -7.94
N THR A 163 -11.73 14.26 -7.32
CA THR A 163 -11.33 13.97 -5.93
C THR A 163 -9.84 13.65 -5.81
N VAL A 164 -9.20 14.32 -4.86
CA VAL A 164 -7.82 14.05 -4.43
C VAL A 164 -7.80 13.78 -2.94
N ILE A 165 -7.23 12.63 -2.52
CA ILE A 165 -6.93 12.35 -1.12
C ILE A 165 -5.45 12.64 -0.89
N ARG A 166 -5.16 13.57 0.02
CA ARG A 166 -3.79 14.01 0.31
C ARG A 166 -3.59 14.32 1.79
N GLU A 167 -2.35 14.49 2.18
CA GLU A 167 -2.01 15.04 3.50
C GLU A 167 -2.45 16.52 3.58
N ALA A 168 -2.97 16.91 4.74
CA ALA A 168 -3.38 18.27 4.98
C ALA A 168 -2.19 19.23 4.96
N ARG A 169 -2.40 20.42 4.42
CA ARG A 169 -1.44 21.52 4.40
C ARG A 169 -1.82 22.56 5.44
N PRO A 170 -0.92 23.48 5.82
CA PRO A 170 -1.24 24.54 6.77
C PRO A 170 -2.49 25.36 6.39
N GLU A 171 -2.71 25.59 5.09
CA GLU A 171 -3.87 26.33 4.57
C GLU A 171 -5.21 25.61 4.77
N ASP A 172 -5.20 24.28 4.98
CA ASP A 172 -6.42 23.48 5.19
C ASP A 172 -6.94 23.57 6.63
N GLU A 173 -6.13 24.08 7.58
CA GLU A 173 -6.45 24.13 9.01
C GLU A 173 -7.86 24.71 9.28
N ALA A 174 -8.16 25.86 8.73
CA ALA A 174 -9.43 26.54 8.95
C ALA A 174 -10.60 25.64 8.55
N ARG A 175 -10.51 24.99 7.38
CA ARG A 175 -11.57 24.12 6.87
C ARG A 175 -11.69 22.81 7.64
N VAL A 176 -10.59 22.21 8.05
CA VAL A 176 -10.60 21.01 8.91
C VAL A 176 -11.27 21.31 10.25
N LEU A 177 -10.98 22.46 10.86
CA LEU A 177 -11.62 22.89 12.11
C LEU A 177 -13.11 23.24 11.96
N GLU A 178 -13.56 23.67 10.78
CA GLU A 178 -14.99 23.84 10.46
C GLU A 178 -15.71 22.48 10.36
N LEU A 179 -15.07 21.46 9.83
CA LEU A 179 -15.62 20.13 9.69
C LEU A 179 -15.56 19.30 10.99
N LEU A 180 -14.68 19.67 11.92
CA LEU A 180 -14.44 18.90 13.16
C LEU A 180 -15.70 18.68 14.02
N PRO A 181 -16.65 19.64 14.16
CA PRO A 181 -17.92 19.42 14.86
C PRO A 181 -18.86 18.40 14.21
N LEU A 182 -18.60 17.99 12.97
CA LEU A 182 -19.36 16.91 12.32
C LEU A 182 -19.02 15.52 12.86
N VAL A 183 -17.94 15.40 13.61
CA VAL A 183 -17.58 14.20 14.37
C VAL A 183 -18.41 14.20 15.66
N PRO A 184 -19.24 13.16 15.94
CA PRO A 184 -20.16 13.17 17.09
C PRO A 184 -19.50 13.44 18.44
N ALA A 185 -18.24 13.03 18.62
CA ALA A 185 -17.48 13.30 19.85
C ALA A 185 -17.12 14.79 20.03
N ASN A 186 -17.20 15.60 18.98
CA ASN A 186 -16.74 17.00 18.95
C ASN A 186 -17.86 18.00 18.69
N GLU A 187 -19.13 17.57 18.69
CA GLU A 187 -20.32 18.41 18.37
C GLU A 187 -20.40 19.67 19.25
N ASP A 188 -20.15 19.54 20.55
CA ASP A 188 -20.22 20.62 21.54
C ASP A 188 -18.85 21.21 21.92
N MET A 189 -17.85 21.11 21.04
CA MET A 189 -16.47 21.54 21.31
C MET A 189 -16.40 23.04 21.68
N ALA A 190 -15.88 23.33 22.88
CA ALA A 190 -15.72 24.68 23.36
C ALA A 190 -14.63 25.47 22.59
N PRO A 191 -14.67 26.81 22.58
CA PRO A 191 -13.66 27.64 21.89
C PRO A 191 -12.23 27.39 22.33
N ALA A 192 -12.00 27.00 23.58
CA ALA A 192 -10.67 26.65 24.07
C ALA A 192 -10.16 25.34 23.47
N GLU A 193 -11.05 24.35 23.32
CA GLU A 193 -10.75 23.06 22.70
C GLU A 193 -10.46 23.18 21.21
N ARG A 194 -11.20 24.05 20.50
CA ARG A 194 -10.92 24.37 19.09
C ARG A 194 -9.52 24.99 18.92
N ARG A 195 -9.11 25.92 19.83
CA ARG A 195 -7.75 26.46 19.79
C ARG A 195 -6.68 25.40 20.05
N ALA A 196 -6.94 24.48 20.98
CA ALA A 196 -6.04 23.36 21.23
C ALA A 196 -5.98 22.38 20.05
N ALA A 197 -7.08 22.16 19.35
CA ALA A 197 -7.12 21.36 18.11
C ALA A 197 -6.29 22.02 17.00
N ALA A 198 -6.42 23.33 16.80
CA ALA A 198 -5.60 24.10 15.86
C ALA A 198 -4.12 24.00 16.17
N GLN A 199 -3.74 24.07 17.44
CA GLN A 199 -2.35 23.89 17.85
C GLN A 199 -1.84 22.48 17.56
N ARG A 200 -2.62 21.44 17.89
CA ARG A 200 -2.26 20.04 17.56
C ARG A 200 -2.13 19.81 16.06
N PHE A 201 -3.02 20.39 15.26
CA PHE A 201 -2.92 20.30 13.80
C PHE A 201 -1.57 20.81 13.28
N ARG A 202 -1.08 21.93 13.81
CA ARG A 202 0.20 22.54 13.36
C ARG A 202 1.45 21.88 13.92
N GLU A 203 1.40 21.37 15.13
CA GLU A 203 2.61 21.06 15.91
C GLU A 203 2.79 19.57 16.23
N SER A 204 1.75 18.75 16.09
CA SER A 204 1.85 17.34 16.48
C SER A 204 2.56 16.49 15.45
N LEU A 205 3.64 15.84 15.86
CA LEU A 205 4.33 14.81 15.08
C LEU A 205 3.71 13.41 15.25
N ALA A 206 2.74 13.28 16.16
CA ALA A 206 2.09 12.01 16.48
C ALA A 206 0.81 11.75 15.67
N ILE A 207 0.33 12.76 14.92
CA ILE A 207 -0.84 12.62 14.06
C ILE A 207 -0.52 12.99 12.62
N ASP A 208 -1.17 12.29 11.69
CA ASP A 208 -1.27 12.70 10.30
C ASP A 208 -2.74 13.09 10.02
N VAL A 209 -2.96 14.22 9.38
CA VAL A 209 -4.29 14.64 8.93
C VAL A 209 -4.38 14.43 7.44
N LEU A 210 -5.31 13.60 7.00
CA LEU A 210 -5.63 13.38 5.59
C LEU A 210 -6.87 14.19 5.23
N VAL A 211 -6.91 14.78 4.04
CA VAL A 211 -8.06 15.53 3.53
C VAL A 211 -8.55 14.95 2.21
N ALA A 212 -9.87 14.98 2.02
CA ALA A 212 -10.51 14.76 0.74
C ALA A 212 -10.79 16.14 0.12
N GLU A 213 -10.16 16.40 -1.02
CA GLU A 213 -10.33 17.61 -1.80
C GLU A 213 -11.12 17.30 -3.06
N VAL A 214 -12.13 18.11 -3.38
CA VAL A 214 -12.91 18.04 -4.61
C VAL A 214 -12.87 19.43 -5.24
N ASP A 215 -12.42 19.51 -6.50
CA ASP A 215 -12.29 20.76 -7.26
C ASP A 215 -11.56 21.87 -6.48
N GLY A 216 -10.49 21.51 -5.75
CA GLY A 216 -9.68 22.44 -4.96
C GLY A 216 -10.26 22.81 -3.59
N HIS A 217 -11.38 22.21 -3.16
CA HIS A 217 -12.03 22.47 -1.87
C HIS A 217 -11.94 21.24 -0.96
N VAL A 218 -11.49 21.41 0.27
CA VAL A 218 -11.50 20.35 1.28
C VAL A 218 -12.95 20.11 1.73
N VAL A 219 -13.43 18.88 1.49
CA VAL A 219 -14.81 18.44 1.78
C VAL A 219 -14.87 17.31 2.80
N GLY A 220 -13.73 16.83 3.28
CA GLY A 220 -13.66 15.80 4.31
C GLY A 220 -12.26 15.69 4.88
N PHE A 221 -12.14 15.09 6.05
CA PHE A 221 -10.85 14.83 6.69
C PHE A 221 -10.87 13.54 7.51
N LEU A 222 -9.67 13.03 7.81
CA LEU A 222 -9.43 11.92 8.72
C LEU A 222 -8.15 12.18 9.50
N VAL A 223 -8.20 12.00 10.81
CA VAL A 223 -7.04 12.07 11.71
C VAL A 223 -6.54 10.67 12.00
N LEU A 224 -5.27 10.43 11.75
CA LEU A 224 -4.57 9.19 12.00
C LEU A 224 -3.52 9.41 13.08
N ALA A 225 -3.75 8.91 14.27
CA ALA A 225 -2.80 8.99 15.38
C ALA A 225 -1.85 7.78 15.40
N PHE A 226 -0.59 8.01 15.79
CA PHE A 226 0.43 6.98 15.90
C PHE A 226 0.88 6.81 17.33
N VAL A 227 0.73 5.59 17.85
CA VAL A 227 1.03 5.26 19.26
C VAL A 227 2.14 4.21 19.30
N PRO A 228 3.36 4.57 19.71
CA PRO A 228 4.41 3.61 20.00
C PRO A 228 4.01 2.72 21.18
N THR A 229 4.20 1.41 21.04
CA THR A 229 3.97 0.42 22.10
C THR A 229 5.16 -0.53 22.20
N LEU A 230 5.25 -1.30 23.28
CA LEU A 230 6.32 -2.30 23.43
C LEU A 230 6.27 -3.39 22.34
N SER A 231 5.11 -3.62 21.73
CA SER A 231 4.90 -4.61 20.64
C SER A 231 4.97 -4.02 19.24
N GLY A 232 5.37 -2.75 19.09
CA GLY A 232 5.48 -2.05 17.79
C GLY A 232 4.64 -0.80 17.73
N LEU A 233 4.58 -0.19 16.55
CA LEU A 233 3.77 0.99 16.27
C LEU A 233 2.32 0.59 16.03
N ARG A 234 1.37 1.30 16.65
CA ARG A 234 -0.06 1.22 16.37
C ARG A 234 -0.53 2.50 15.71
N ALA A 235 -1.44 2.38 14.75
CA ALA A 235 -2.17 3.51 14.20
C ALA A 235 -3.63 3.46 14.68
N LEU A 236 -4.23 4.62 14.89
CA LEU A 236 -5.61 4.78 15.34
C LEU A 236 -6.29 5.84 14.47
N ILE A 237 -7.42 5.49 13.83
CA ILE A 237 -8.33 6.48 13.26
C ILE A 237 -9.11 7.08 14.42
N ASP A 238 -8.88 8.38 14.67
CA ASP A 238 -9.47 9.11 15.80
C ASP A 238 -10.71 9.90 15.34
N ASP A 239 -10.51 10.90 14.50
CA ASP A 239 -11.58 11.74 13.96
C ASP A 239 -11.72 11.51 12.44
N GLN A 240 -12.98 11.41 11.97
CA GLN A 240 -13.29 11.38 10.54
C GLN A 240 -14.63 12.09 10.29
N ALA A 241 -14.63 13.01 9.35
CA ALA A 241 -15.86 13.62 8.87
C ALA A 241 -15.82 13.90 7.37
N VAL A 242 -17.00 13.88 6.76
CA VAL A 242 -17.26 14.33 5.38
C VAL A 242 -18.41 15.32 5.44
N ASP A 243 -18.23 16.44 4.75
CA ASP A 243 -19.26 17.48 4.58
C ASP A 243 -20.59 16.83 4.14
N PRO A 244 -21.73 17.17 4.78
CA PRO A 244 -23.03 16.57 4.49
C PRO A 244 -23.38 16.55 3.00
N ASP A 245 -23.04 17.60 2.25
CA ASP A 245 -23.34 17.74 0.83
C ASP A 245 -22.54 16.74 -0.06
N TYR A 246 -21.47 16.18 0.49
CA TYR A 246 -20.58 15.25 -0.19
C TYR A 246 -20.64 13.82 0.39
N ARG A 247 -21.58 13.55 1.31
CA ARG A 247 -21.74 12.19 1.89
C ARG A 247 -22.29 11.20 0.86
N ARG A 248 -22.10 9.90 1.15
CA ARG A 248 -22.56 8.75 0.33
C ARG A 248 -21.98 8.72 -1.08
N GLN A 249 -20.85 9.38 -1.30
CA GLN A 249 -20.13 9.46 -2.58
C GLN A 249 -18.74 8.79 -2.51
N GLY A 250 -18.52 7.89 -1.53
CA GLY A 250 -17.28 7.13 -1.40
C GLY A 250 -16.09 7.86 -0.75
N LEU A 251 -16.22 9.18 -0.45
CA LEU A 251 -15.11 9.98 0.09
C LEU A 251 -14.61 9.48 1.46
N GLY A 252 -15.53 9.08 2.34
CA GLY A 252 -15.15 8.52 3.64
C GLY A 252 -14.33 7.24 3.51
N ALA A 253 -14.73 6.35 2.61
CA ALA A 253 -14.01 5.10 2.34
C ALA A 253 -12.64 5.37 1.69
N ALA A 254 -12.54 6.35 0.79
CA ALA A 254 -11.27 6.76 0.19
C ALA A 254 -10.29 7.33 1.24
N LEU A 255 -10.79 8.10 2.22
CA LEU A 255 -9.98 8.56 3.35
C LEU A 255 -9.48 7.41 4.22
N VAL A 256 -10.33 6.41 4.51
CA VAL A 256 -9.94 5.21 5.28
C VAL A 256 -8.88 4.41 4.54
N GLU A 257 -9.02 4.22 3.23
CA GLU A 257 -8.02 3.53 2.41
C GLU A 257 -6.67 4.25 2.45
N ALA A 258 -6.67 5.58 2.30
CA ALA A 258 -5.45 6.37 2.41
C ALA A 258 -4.82 6.25 3.82
N ALA A 259 -5.63 6.17 4.88
CA ALA A 259 -5.17 5.95 6.24
C ALA A 259 -4.53 4.56 6.42
N ILE A 260 -5.11 3.51 5.83
CA ILE A 260 -4.53 2.15 5.81
C ILE A 260 -3.14 2.18 5.16
N GLN A 261 -3.04 2.79 3.99
CA GLN A 261 -1.76 2.90 3.26
C GLN A 261 -0.74 3.73 4.06
N ARG A 262 -1.16 4.82 4.68
CA ARG A 262 -0.29 5.68 5.49
C ARG A 262 0.22 4.95 6.73
N ALA A 263 -0.65 4.23 7.44
CA ALA A 263 -0.30 3.41 8.60
C ALA A 263 0.73 2.33 8.23
N SER A 264 0.52 1.65 7.10
CA SER A 264 1.45 0.65 6.55
C SER A 264 2.82 1.24 6.24
N ARG A 265 2.87 2.38 5.54
CA ARG A 265 4.13 3.07 5.19
C ARG A 265 4.94 3.49 6.41
N ARG A 266 4.27 3.85 7.52
CA ARG A 266 4.92 4.17 8.80
C ARG A 266 5.30 2.93 9.62
N GLY A 267 5.03 1.73 9.14
CA GLY A 267 5.36 0.47 9.81
C GLY A 267 4.45 0.15 10.99
N ALA A 268 3.21 0.67 10.99
CA ALA A 268 2.23 0.29 12.00
C ALA A 268 1.85 -1.18 11.83
N THR A 269 1.91 -1.94 12.94
CA THR A 269 1.55 -3.37 12.97
C THR A 269 0.05 -3.59 13.12
N ARG A 270 -0.71 -2.56 13.50
CA ARG A 270 -2.17 -2.57 13.66
C ARG A 270 -2.73 -1.19 13.37
N LEU A 271 -3.87 -1.16 12.68
CA LEU A 271 -4.72 0.01 12.55
C LEU A 271 -6.01 -0.25 13.34
N LEU A 272 -6.40 0.68 14.17
CA LEU A 272 -7.55 0.59 15.06
C LEU A 272 -8.52 1.73 14.75
N VAL A 273 -9.79 1.49 15.03
CA VAL A 273 -10.84 2.53 15.08
C VAL A 273 -11.74 2.25 16.27
N ASP A 274 -12.06 3.27 17.05
CA ASP A 274 -13.03 3.15 18.15
C ASP A 274 -14.44 3.51 17.63
N THR A 275 -15.28 2.49 17.52
CA THR A 275 -16.70 2.64 17.13
C THR A 275 -17.65 2.50 18.30
N SER A 276 -17.15 2.45 19.55
CA SER A 276 -17.96 2.19 20.74
C SER A 276 -18.97 3.30 21.05
N ARG A 277 -18.67 4.53 20.62
CA ARG A 277 -19.50 5.75 20.85
C ARG A 277 -20.35 6.14 19.64
N GLY A 278 -20.26 5.40 18.53
CA GLY A 278 -20.93 5.74 17.28
C GLY A 278 -22.28 5.06 17.10
N ASP A 279 -23.08 5.65 16.23
CA ASP A 279 -24.29 5.02 15.65
C ASP A 279 -23.91 3.66 15.02
N PRO A 280 -24.79 2.64 15.05
CA PRO A 280 -24.57 1.37 14.35
C PRO A 280 -24.10 1.52 12.90
N SER A 281 -24.55 2.55 12.18
CA SER A 281 -24.14 2.87 10.81
C SER A 281 -22.63 3.16 10.66
N VAL A 282 -21.99 3.70 11.70
CA VAL A 282 -20.53 3.93 11.73
C VAL A 282 -19.79 2.60 11.77
N ARG A 283 -20.29 1.65 12.56
CA ARG A 283 -19.72 0.31 12.62
C ARG A 283 -19.84 -0.43 11.30
N ASP A 284 -21.02 -0.36 10.67
CA ASP A 284 -21.25 -0.97 9.36
C ASP A 284 -20.37 -0.35 8.28
N PHE A 285 -20.16 0.97 8.34
CA PHE A 285 -19.26 1.67 7.46
C PHE A 285 -17.81 1.13 7.57
N TYR A 286 -17.24 1.05 8.78
CA TYR A 286 -15.88 0.53 8.95
C TYR A 286 -15.79 -0.96 8.64
N ALA A 287 -16.84 -1.75 8.90
CA ALA A 287 -16.90 -3.14 8.48
C ALA A 287 -16.84 -3.27 6.95
N SER A 288 -17.52 -2.39 6.21
CA SER A 288 -17.43 -2.33 4.74
C SER A 288 -16.04 -1.93 4.24
N CYS A 289 -15.27 -1.20 5.05
CA CYS A 289 -13.86 -0.88 4.80
C CYS A 289 -12.88 -2.00 5.20
N GLY A 290 -13.37 -3.20 5.59
CA GLY A 290 -12.53 -4.35 5.92
C GLY A 290 -12.11 -4.44 7.38
N PHE A 291 -12.71 -3.63 8.29
CA PHE A 291 -12.47 -3.76 9.72
C PHE A 291 -13.32 -4.89 10.32
N GLU A 292 -12.69 -5.73 11.15
CA GLU A 292 -13.41 -6.78 11.86
C GLU A 292 -14.29 -6.20 12.97
N THR A 293 -15.53 -6.66 13.08
CA THR A 293 -16.50 -6.19 14.05
C THR A 293 -16.24 -6.76 15.45
N GLY A 294 -15.87 -5.93 16.40
CA GLY A 294 -15.58 -6.36 17.77
C GLY A 294 -15.23 -5.23 18.75
N GLY A 295 -15.66 -3.98 18.50
CA GLY A 295 -15.49 -2.85 19.43
C GLY A 295 -14.12 -2.14 19.35
N ILE A 296 -13.05 -2.83 19.14
CA ILE A 296 -11.74 -2.35 18.73
C ILE A 296 -11.26 -3.33 17.68
N ALA A 297 -11.37 -2.99 16.40
CA ALA A 297 -10.98 -3.90 15.34
C ALA A 297 -9.49 -3.75 15.02
N PRO A 298 -8.65 -4.77 15.24
CA PRO A 298 -7.29 -4.75 14.74
C PRO A 298 -7.29 -5.15 13.26
N LEU A 299 -7.08 -4.22 12.34
CA LEU A 299 -6.56 -4.57 11.05
C LEU A 299 -5.12 -5.06 11.26
N ARG A 300 -4.87 -6.33 11.01
CA ARG A 300 -3.50 -6.82 10.83
C ARG A 300 -3.05 -6.33 9.45
N ILE A 301 -2.25 -5.29 9.44
CA ILE A 301 -1.40 -5.01 8.29
C ILE A 301 -0.37 -6.14 8.30
N ARG A 302 -0.51 -7.09 7.38
CA ARG A 302 0.46 -8.18 7.19
C ARG A 302 1.63 -7.68 6.37
#